data_e86c9f1881561d5592fb485996835d78
#
_entry.id   e86c9f1881561d5592fb485996835d78
#
_cell.length_a   1.000
_cell.length_b   1.000
_cell.length_c   1.000
_cell.angle_alpha   90.00
_cell.angle_beta   90.00
_cell.angle_gamma   90.00
#
_symmetry.space_group_name_H-M   'P 1'
#
loop_
_entity.id
_entity.type
_entity.pdbx_description
1 polymer ?
#
loop_
_entity_poly.entity_id
_entity_poly.type
_entity_poly.pdbx_seq_one_letter_code
_entity_poly.pdbx_strand_id
1 'polypeptide(L)'
;MKNTMYLLTGAAGYLGSNISRSLIAKNKTLRALVLKGDSAITQVPKEAEIFLGDIVDPESVEEFFSVPDNTDVIVIHCASMVTVTPELTKKLYAVNVTGTKNIIDACIKHKVKKLVYISSTGAIPELPRGELIREVSSFNPKLVISGYGQTKAMATQSVLDAVKNNDLDASIVFPSGISGPNDYGNGFFTNFIIDYFNGKMPMGVAGSFNTVDVRDLAEGVIACTEKGRKGEGYILSNVTVSMRELLNLISRYTGAKEVHLILPAAIAKVLAAVSSFITFFTKKPGTLTSYAIYNLTRNNDFSCEKAKQELGFRVRPFEETIRDMAIWLDKDQRISIKGEAVRYLQHQTSAV
;
A
#
# COMPACT_ATOMS: atom_id res chain seq x y z
N MET A 1 8.02 -18.21 -29.04
CA MET A 1 7.25 -17.29 -28.15
C MET A 1 8.20 -16.18 -27.75
N LYS A 2 7.78 -14.91 -27.77
CA LYS A 2 8.59 -13.82 -27.23
C LYS A 2 8.76 -14.01 -25.73
N ASN A 3 9.94 -13.73 -25.21
CA ASN A 3 10.17 -13.71 -23.77
C ASN A 3 9.44 -12.51 -23.17
N THR A 4 8.81 -12.69 -22.01
CA THR A 4 8.18 -11.59 -21.28
C THR A 4 9.02 -11.25 -20.06
N MET A 5 9.36 -9.96 -19.90
CA MET A 5 10.07 -9.45 -18.73
C MET A 5 9.19 -8.47 -17.97
N TYR A 6 9.11 -8.67 -16.66
CA TYR A 6 8.45 -7.74 -15.75
C TYR A 6 9.47 -6.73 -15.24
N LEU A 7 9.18 -5.45 -15.39
CA LEU A 7 9.93 -4.35 -14.79
C LEU A 7 9.13 -3.83 -13.59
N LEU A 8 9.68 -4.00 -12.39
CA LEU A 8 9.01 -3.59 -11.15
C LEU A 8 9.79 -2.47 -10.48
N THR A 9 9.18 -1.31 -10.33
CA THR A 9 9.75 -0.22 -9.51
C THR A 9 9.26 -0.31 -8.08
N GLY A 10 10.08 0.12 -7.12
CA GLY A 10 9.73 0.02 -5.70
C GLY A 10 9.76 -1.42 -5.17
N ALA A 11 10.57 -2.27 -5.78
CA ALA A 11 10.63 -3.70 -5.52
C ALA A 11 11.05 -4.07 -4.09
N ALA A 12 11.84 -3.24 -3.41
CA ALA A 12 12.25 -3.43 -2.03
C ALA A 12 11.18 -3.00 -1.01
N GLY A 13 10.16 -2.23 -1.44
CA GLY A 13 9.07 -1.77 -0.57
C GLY A 13 8.14 -2.90 -0.14
N TYR A 14 7.22 -2.59 0.79
CA TYR A 14 6.30 -3.57 1.37
C TYR A 14 5.47 -4.32 0.31
N LEU A 15 4.74 -3.60 -0.55
CA LEU A 15 3.98 -4.23 -1.64
C LEU A 15 4.92 -4.80 -2.70
N GLY A 16 5.95 -4.06 -3.13
CA GLY A 16 6.84 -4.47 -4.19
C GLY A 16 7.58 -5.77 -3.90
N SER A 17 8.04 -6.00 -2.66
CA SER A 17 8.71 -7.25 -2.28
C SER A 17 7.76 -8.46 -2.30
N ASN A 18 6.48 -8.26 -1.96
CA ASN A 18 5.46 -9.33 -2.07
C ASN A 18 5.10 -9.61 -3.55
N ILE A 19 5.00 -8.58 -4.40
CA ILE A 19 4.85 -8.77 -5.86
C ILE A 19 6.06 -9.51 -6.42
N SER A 20 7.29 -9.13 -6.04
CA SER A 20 8.51 -9.79 -6.49
C SER A 20 8.51 -11.28 -6.17
N ARG A 21 8.20 -11.64 -4.92
CA ARG A 21 8.11 -13.06 -4.50
C ARG A 21 7.06 -13.83 -5.28
N SER A 22 5.88 -13.23 -5.50
CA SER A 22 4.81 -13.88 -6.24
C SER A 22 5.15 -14.05 -7.72
N LEU A 23 5.78 -13.08 -8.38
CA LEU A 23 6.24 -13.20 -9.77
C LEU A 23 7.28 -14.30 -9.91
N ILE A 24 8.28 -14.36 -9.02
CA ILE A 24 9.32 -15.41 -9.03
C ILE A 24 8.69 -16.80 -8.79
N ALA A 25 7.78 -16.92 -7.82
CA ALA A 25 7.07 -18.18 -7.57
C ALA A 25 6.25 -18.68 -8.79
N LYS A 26 5.84 -17.75 -9.67
CA LYS A 26 5.16 -18.03 -10.95
C LYS A 26 6.14 -18.19 -12.13
N ASN A 27 7.45 -18.33 -11.87
CA ASN A 27 8.51 -18.45 -12.87
C ASN A 27 8.51 -17.30 -13.91
N LYS A 28 8.19 -16.08 -13.48
CA LYS A 28 8.25 -14.88 -14.32
C LYS A 28 9.65 -14.26 -14.24
N THR A 29 10.16 -13.80 -15.38
CA THR A 29 11.42 -13.05 -15.43
C THR A 29 11.18 -11.64 -14.89
N LEU A 30 11.95 -11.24 -13.89
CA LEU A 30 11.77 -9.99 -13.15
C LEU A 30 13.07 -9.18 -13.12
N ARG A 31 13.01 -7.92 -13.56
CA ARG A 31 13.98 -6.88 -13.24
C ARG A 31 13.38 -5.94 -12.21
N ALA A 32 14.06 -5.78 -11.08
CA ALA A 32 13.59 -5.08 -9.90
C ALA A 32 14.39 -3.78 -9.70
N LEU A 33 13.76 -2.62 -9.86
CA LEU A 33 14.39 -1.33 -9.57
C LEU A 33 14.37 -1.05 -8.08
N VAL A 34 15.55 -0.87 -7.51
CA VAL A 34 15.77 -0.56 -6.10
C VAL A 34 16.62 0.71 -6.00
N LEU A 35 16.27 1.61 -5.08
CA LEU A 35 17.03 2.83 -4.85
C LEU A 35 18.43 2.49 -4.29
N LYS A 36 19.46 3.15 -4.80
CA LYS A 36 20.82 2.96 -4.33
C LYS A 36 20.94 3.26 -2.83
N GLY A 37 21.45 2.30 -2.06
CA GLY A 37 21.59 2.42 -0.60
C GLY A 37 20.33 2.04 0.19
N ASP A 38 19.27 1.54 -0.45
CA ASP A 38 18.10 1.02 0.25
C ASP A 38 18.45 -0.30 0.96
N SER A 39 18.42 -0.29 2.28
CA SER A 39 18.70 -1.47 3.10
C SER A 39 17.69 -2.62 2.89
N ALA A 40 16.49 -2.31 2.42
CA ALA A 40 15.45 -3.30 2.14
C ALA A 40 15.70 -4.10 0.83
N ILE A 41 16.78 -3.84 0.12
CA ILE A 41 17.21 -4.60 -1.07
C ILE A 41 17.26 -6.12 -0.80
N THR A 42 17.60 -6.53 0.42
CA THR A 42 17.63 -7.93 0.86
C THR A 42 16.26 -8.61 0.83
N GLN A 43 15.18 -7.86 0.71
CA GLN A 43 13.81 -8.36 0.62
C GLN A 43 13.40 -8.75 -0.80
N VAL A 44 14.16 -8.33 -1.80
CA VAL A 44 13.97 -8.74 -3.19
C VAL A 44 14.52 -10.16 -3.37
N PRO A 45 13.77 -11.08 -4.00
CA PRO A 45 14.26 -12.43 -4.29
C PRO A 45 15.56 -12.42 -5.09
N LYS A 46 16.47 -13.35 -4.79
CA LYS A 46 17.78 -13.43 -5.44
C LYS A 46 17.69 -13.81 -6.93
N GLU A 47 16.58 -14.40 -7.34
CA GLU A 47 16.29 -14.78 -8.71
C GLU A 47 15.90 -13.58 -9.58
N ALA A 48 15.56 -12.44 -8.97
CA ALA A 48 15.28 -11.22 -9.69
C ALA A 48 16.58 -10.52 -10.11
N GLU A 49 16.59 -9.97 -11.31
CA GLU A 49 17.65 -9.06 -11.73
C GLU A 49 17.49 -7.73 -10.99
N ILE A 50 18.43 -7.40 -10.10
CA ILE A 50 18.39 -6.15 -9.35
C ILE A 50 19.04 -5.03 -10.18
N PHE A 51 18.28 -3.95 -10.41
CA PHE A 51 18.75 -2.72 -11.02
C PHE A 51 18.78 -1.60 -9.97
N LEU A 52 19.93 -0.99 -9.75
CA LEU A 52 20.09 0.12 -8.80
C LEU A 52 19.85 1.45 -9.52
N GLY A 53 18.74 2.12 -9.21
CA GLY A 53 18.36 3.35 -9.89
C GLY A 53 17.33 4.19 -9.13
N ASP A 54 17.08 5.39 -9.66
CA ASP A 54 16.09 6.33 -9.13
C ASP A 54 15.08 6.71 -10.23
N ILE A 55 13.79 6.59 -9.94
CA ILE A 55 12.71 6.97 -10.87
C ILE A 55 12.66 8.48 -11.15
N VAL A 56 13.26 9.30 -10.27
CA VAL A 56 13.31 10.76 -10.45
C VAL A 56 14.39 11.15 -11.47
N ASP A 57 15.37 10.30 -11.71
CA ASP A 57 16.41 10.46 -12.70
C ASP A 57 16.01 9.84 -14.04
N PRO A 58 15.76 10.64 -15.11
CA PRO A 58 15.37 10.11 -16.42
C PRO A 58 16.41 9.18 -17.06
N GLU A 59 17.72 9.41 -16.84
CA GLU A 59 18.78 8.58 -17.40
C GLU A 59 18.76 7.20 -16.74
N SER A 60 18.62 7.16 -15.42
CA SER A 60 18.45 5.92 -14.66
C SER A 60 17.21 5.12 -15.09
N VAL A 61 16.10 5.83 -15.38
CA VAL A 61 14.88 5.17 -15.90
C VAL A 61 15.14 4.60 -17.30
N GLU A 62 15.81 5.32 -18.18
CA GLU A 62 16.13 4.84 -19.53
C GLU A 62 17.00 3.57 -19.50
N GLU A 63 18.01 3.53 -18.66
CA GLU A 63 18.86 2.35 -18.47
C GLU A 63 18.04 1.16 -17.91
N PHE A 64 17.12 1.41 -16.97
CA PHE A 64 16.24 0.38 -16.41
C PHE A 64 15.38 -0.29 -17.48
N PHE A 65 14.94 0.47 -18.50
CA PHE A 65 14.15 -0.04 -19.62
C PHE A 65 14.99 -0.68 -20.74
N SER A 66 16.30 -0.63 -20.66
CA SER A 66 17.18 -1.28 -21.64
C SER A 66 17.14 -2.80 -21.44
N VAL A 67 16.27 -3.48 -22.18
CA VAL A 67 16.07 -4.93 -22.17
C VAL A 67 16.51 -5.54 -23.50
N PRO A 68 16.79 -6.87 -23.56
CA PRO A 68 17.12 -7.54 -24.82
C PRO A 68 16.04 -7.35 -25.89
N ASP A 69 16.45 -7.29 -27.14
CA ASP A 69 15.56 -7.20 -28.29
C ASP A 69 14.54 -8.35 -28.31
N ASN A 70 13.36 -8.11 -28.88
CA ASN A 70 12.25 -9.07 -28.96
C ASN A 70 11.68 -9.53 -27.59
N THR A 71 11.86 -8.72 -26.54
CA THR A 71 11.25 -8.97 -25.23
C THR A 71 9.94 -8.17 -25.10
N ASP A 72 8.85 -8.84 -24.74
CA ASP A 72 7.63 -8.16 -24.31
C ASP A 72 7.83 -7.62 -22.89
N VAL A 73 7.66 -6.31 -22.70
CA VAL A 73 7.84 -5.67 -21.41
C VAL A 73 6.50 -5.40 -20.74
N ILE A 74 6.36 -5.82 -19.49
CA ILE A 74 5.24 -5.47 -18.61
C ILE A 74 5.81 -4.68 -17.44
N VAL A 75 5.31 -3.48 -17.21
CA VAL A 75 5.76 -2.59 -16.13
C VAL A 75 4.76 -2.60 -14.99
N ILE A 76 5.25 -2.81 -13.76
CA ILE A 76 4.48 -2.60 -12.53
C ILE A 76 5.14 -1.43 -11.79
N HIS A 77 4.47 -0.28 -11.80
CA HIS A 77 5.01 0.91 -11.15
C HIS A 77 4.47 1.04 -9.73
N CYS A 78 5.27 0.53 -8.76
CA CYS A 78 4.95 0.50 -7.33
C CYS A 78 5.74 1.53 -6.51
N ALA A 79 6.82 2.09 -7.05
CA ALA A 79 7.63 3.09 -6.37
C ALA A 79 6.81 4.34 -6.01
N SER A 80 6.80 4.70 -4.74
CA SER A 80 6.06 5.85 -4.24
C SER A 80 6.55 6.22 -2.85
N MET A 81 6.57 7.51 -2.55
CA MET A 81 6.72 7.99 -1.18
C MET A 81 5.35 8.10 -0.53
N VAL A 82 5.16 7.40 0.60
CA VAL A 82 3.94 7.44 1.41
C VAL A 82 4.15 8.34 2.61
N THR A 83 3.20 9.19 2.93
CA THR A 83 3.23 10.03 4.12
C THR A 83 1.84 10.13 4.75
N VAL A 84 1.81 10.27 6.06
CA VAL A 84 0.60 10.54 6.86
C VAL A 84 0.51 12.01 7.28
N THR A 85 1.42 12.85 6.81
CA THR A 85 1.31 14.30 7.00
C THR A 85 0.43 14.90 5.90
N PRO A 86 -0.36 15.95 6.18
CA PRO A 86 -1.24 16.54 5.18
C PRO A 86 -0.49 17.34 4.11
N GLU A 87 0.78 17.71 4.34
CA GLU A 87 1.54 18.64 3.51
C GLU A 87 2.00 18.01 2.19
N LEU A 88 1.87 18.77 1.12
CA LEU A 88 2.47 18.47 -0.18
C LEU A 88 3.91 19.00 -0.23
N THR A 89 4.89 18.16 0.05
CA THR A 89 6.31 18.54 0.01
C THR A 89 6.90 18.42 -1.39
N LYS A 90 7.97 19.18 -1.67
CA LYS A 90 8.70 19.10 -2.96
C LYS A 90 9.21 17.67 -3.23
N LYS A 91 9.72 16.98 -2.19
CA LYS A 91 10.21 15.60 -2.32
C LYS A 91 9.08 14.63 -2.66
N LEU A 92 7.92 14.77 -1.99
CA LEU A 92 6.74 13.96 -2.27
C LEU A 92 6.26 14.13 -3.72
N TYR A 93 6.24 15.39 -4.20
CA TYR A 93 5.90 15.69 -5.59
C TYR A 93 6.92 15.10 -6.58
N ALA A 94 8.21 15.29 -6.33
CA ALA A 94 9.27 14.78 -7.21
C ALA A 94 9.17 13.25 -7.38
N VAL A 95 9.01 12.50 -6.27
CA VAL A 95 8.93 11.04 -6.35
C VAL A 95 7.63 10.59 -6.99
N ASN A 96 6.47 11.07 -6.49
CA ASN A 96 5.17 10.51 -6.88
C ASN A 96 4.64 11.05 -8.21
N VAL A 97 4.99 12.28 -8.59
CA VAL A 97 4.49 12.89 -9.84
C VAL A 97 5.56 12.89 -10.92
N THR A 98 6.73 13.50 -10.66
CA THR A 98 7.80 13.55 -11.66
C THR A 98 8.35 12.16 -11.96
N GLY A 99 8.63 11.34 -10.93
CA GLY A 99 9.09 9.96 -11.12
C GLY A 99 8.09 9.10 -11.90
N THR A 100 6.78 9.22 -11.59
CA THR A 100 5.74 8.51 -12.36
C THR A 100 5.71 8.99 -13.82
N LYS A 101 5.89 10.30 -14.07
CA LYS A 101 5.95 10.83 -15.44
C LYS A 101 7.13 10.24 -16.21
N ASN A 102 8.32 10.16 -15.60
CA ASN A 102 9.49 9.53 -16.23
C ASN A 102 9.21 8.07 -16.62
N ILE A 103 8.53 7.31 -15.76
CA ILE A 103 8.11 5.93 -16.07
C ILE A 103 7.10 5.89 -17.22
N ILE A 104 6.11 6.79 -17.26
CA ILE A 104 5.15 6.88 -18.37
C ILE A 104 5.87 7.17 -19.69
N ASP A 105 6.77 8.17 -19.70
CA ASP A 105 7.51 8.58 -20.88
C ASP A 105 8.37 7.41 -21.41
N ALA A 106 9.04 6.67 -20.52
CA ALA A 106 9.79 5.47 -20.89
C ALA A 106 8.87 4.34 -21.40
N CYS A 107 7.71 4.10 -20.79
CA CYS A 107 6.73 3.12 -21.28
C CYS A 107 6.28 3.41 -22.71
N ILE A 108 6.02 4.67 -23.04
CA ILE A 108 5.63 5.11 -24.39
C ILE A 108 6.80 4.93 -25.35
N LYS A 109 7.99 5.40 -25.00
CA LYS A 109 9.20 5.33 -25.84
C LYS A 109 9.57 3.89 -26.18
N HIS A 110 9.55 2.99 -25.20
CA HIS A 110 9.90 1.56 -25.36
C HIS A 110 8.72 0.70 -25.78
N LYS A 111 7.55 1.27 -26.03
CA LYS A 111 6.32 0.58 -26.49
C LYS A 111 6.03 -0.66 -25.64
N VAL A 112 6.00 -0.48 -24.32
CA VAL A 112 5.73 -1.58 -23.39
C VAL A 112 4.36 -2.21 -23.67
N LYS A 113 4.26 -3.51 -23.45
CA LYS A 113 3.02 -4.26 -23.65
C LYS A 113 1.92 -3.85 -22.67
N LYS A 114 2.31 -3.53 -21.42
CA LYS A 114 1.38 -3.17 -20.36
C LYS A 114 2.06 -2.36 -19.28
N LEU A 115 1.37 -1.35 -18.76
CA LEU A 115 1.70 -0.66 -17.52
C LEU A 115 0.61 -0.94 -16.47
N VAL A 116 0.97 -1.42 -15.29
CA VAL A 116 0.10 -1.42 -14.11
C VAL A 116 0.65 -0.39 -13.12
N TYR A 117 -0.10 0.70 -12.93
CA TYR A 117 0.26 1.76 -12.02
C TYR A 117 -0.41 1.56 -10.65
N ILE A 118 0.37 1.57 -9.59
CA ILE A 118 -0.15 1.48 -8.23
C ILE A 118 -0.44 2.88 -7.70
N SER A 119 -1.71 3.26 -7.72
CA SER A 119 -2.24 4.48 -7.13
C SER A 119 -2.58 4.27 -5.64
N SER A 120 -3.70 4.76 -5.18
CA SER A 120 -4.24 4.61 -3.82
C SER A 120 -5.70 4.99 -3.80
N THR A 121 -6.51 4.37 -2.92
CA THR A 121 -7.86 4.89 -2.61
C THR A 121 -7.83 6.33 -2.09
N GLY A 122 -6.69 6.79 -1.58
CA GLY A 122 -6.48 8.19 -1.20
C GLY A 122 -6.49 9.19 -2.37
N ALA A 123 -6.40 8.73 -3.62
CA ALA A 123 -6.53 9.57 -4.82
C ALA A 123 -7.99 9.78 -5.24
N ILE A 124 -8.91 8.95 -4.74
CA ILE A 124 -10.34 9.02 -5.06
C ILE A 124 -11.01 10.04 -4.14
N PRO A 125 -11.85 10.94 -4.67
CA PRO A 125 -12.61 11.89 -3.85
C PRO A 125 -13.48 11.16 -2.82
N GLU A 126 -13.56 11.75 -1.62
CA GLU A 126 -14.39 11.22 -0.54
C GLU A 126 -15.87 11.42 -0.85
N LEU A 127 -16.68 10.41 -0.52
CA LEU A 127 -18.14 10.50 -0.53
C LEU A 127 -18.67 10.62 0.91
N PRO A 128 -19.90 11.13 1.11
CA PRO A 128 -20.58 11.10 2.40
C PRO A 128 -20.58 9.70 3.04
N ARG A 129 -20.62 9.65 4.36
CA ARG A 129 -20.72 8.37 5.07
C ARG A 129 -21.98 7.61 4.68
N GLY A 130 -21.83 6.30 4.48
CA GLY A 130 -22.90 5.41 4.05
C GLY A 130 -23.02 5.29 2.52
N GLU A 131 -22.26 6.08 1.76
CA GLU A 131 -22.14 5.93 0.33
C GLU A 131 -20.94 5.06 -0.03
N LEU A 132 -21.12 4.09 -0.91
CA LEU A 132 -20.07 3.17 -1.33
C LEU A 132 -19.17 3.83 -2.38
N ILE A 133 -17.88 3.99 -2.04
CA ILE A 133 -16.87 4.59 -2.94
C ILE A 133 -16.48 3.57 -4.01
N ARG A 134 -16.56 4.00 -5.27
CA ARG A 134 -16.20 3.21 -6.46
C ARG A 134 -15.11 3.91 -7.27
N GLU A 135 -14.60 3.23 -8.27
CA GLU A 135 -13.66 3.79 -9.22
C GLU A 135 -14.27 4.99 -9.96
N VAL A 136 -13.44 5.99 -10.20
CA VAL A 136 -13.78 7.19 -10.99
C VAL A 136 -12.93 7.25 -12.24
N SER A 137 -13.40 7.94 -13.28
CA SER A 137 -12.73 8.04 -14.59
C SER A 137 -11.83 9.28 -14.74
N SER A 138 -11.83 10.18 -13.75
CA SER A 138 -10.98 11.38 -13.76
C SER A 138 -10.56 11.77 -12.36
N PHE A 139 -9.37 12.36 -12.24
CA PHE A 139 -8.75 12.66 -10.95
C PHE A 139 -8.39 14.14 -10.86
N ASN A 140 -8.99 14.81 -9.89
CA ASN A 140 -8.69 16.22 -9.60
C ASN A 140 -8.03 16.32 -8.21
N PRO A 141 -6.76 16.73 -8.12
CA PRO A 141 -6.05 16.83 -6.83
C PRO A 141 -6.70 17.82 -5.85
N LYS A 142 -7.49 18.76 -6.32
CA LYS A 142 -8.22 19.72 -5.46
C LYS A 142 -9.38 19.08 -4.69
N LEU A 143 -9.82 17.88 -5.09
CA LEU A 143 -10.90 17.16 -4.43
C LEU A 143 -10.41 16.20 -3.34
N VAL A 144 -9.10 16.12 -3.11
CA VAL A 144 -8.49 15.27 -2.07
C VAL A 144 -7.68 16.10 -1.08
N ILE A 145 -7.72 15.69 0.20
CA ILE A 145 -7.28 16.55 1.31
C ILE A 145 -5.77 16.45 1.55
N SER A 146 -5.16 15.26 1.42
CA SER A 146 -3.75 15.06 1.76
C SER A 146 -2.81 15.32 0.59
N GLY A 147 -1.62 15.85 0.87
CA GLY A 147 -0.56 15.99 -0.14
C GLY A 147 -0.22 14.66 -0.82
N TYR A 148 -0.21 13.54 -0.07
CA TYR A 148 -0.06 12.21 -0.64
C TYR A 148 -1.18 11.89 -1.65
N GLY A 149 -2.45 12.02 -1.23
CA GLY A 149 -3.60 11.79 -2.11
C GLY A 149 -3.57 12.69 -3.34
N GLN A 150 -3.20 13.98 -3.18
CA GLN A 150 -3.05 14.93 -4.28
C GLN A 150 -2.00 14.46 -5.28
N THR A 151 -0.81 14.00 -4.83
CA THR A 151 0.22 13.48 -5.74
C THR A 151 -0.24 12.22 -6.46
N LYS A 152 -0.96 11.32 -5.76
CA LYS A 152 -1.52 10.12 -6.37
C LYS A 152 -2.61 10.45 -7.40
N ALA A 153 -3.47 11.44 -7.12
CA ALA A 153 -4.48 11.92 -8.08
C ALA A 153 -3.83 12.52 -9.33
N MET A 154 -2.80 13.38 -9.17
CA MET A 154 -2.05 13.95 -10.29
C MET A 154 -1.39 12.86 -11.15
N ALA A 155 -0.69 11.92 -10.52
CA ALA A 155 0.00 10.84 -11.22
C ALA A 155 -0.99 9.89 -11.92
N THR A 156 -2.13 9.58 -11.28
CA THR A 156 -3.19 8.77 -11.88
C THR A 156 -3.77 9.46 -13.12
N GLN A 157 -4.03 10.77 -13.04
CA GLN A 157 -4.51 11.53 -14.20
C GLN A 157 -3.47 11.51 -15.33
N SER A 158 -2.17 11.65 -15.03
CA SER A 158 -1.11 11.57 -16.05
C SER A 158 -1.07 10.20 -16.75
N VAL A 159 -1.32 9.10 -16.01
CA VAL A 159 -1.44 7.76 -16.63
C VAL A 159 -2.65 7.69 -17.56
N LEU A 160 -3.81 8.20 -17.15
CA LEU A 160 -5.02 8.23 -17.99
C LEU A 160 -4.84 9.12 -19.23
N ASP A 161 -4.15 10.25 -19.09
CA ASP A 161 -3.83 11.12 -20.22
C ASP A 161 -2.91 10.43 -21.23
N ALA A 162 -1.93 9.63 -20.77
CA ALA A 162 -1.07 8.83 -21.63
C ALA A 162 -1.83 7.69 -22.34
N VAL A 163 -2.81 7.07 -21.68
CA VAL A 163 -3.72 6.11 -22.32
C VAL A 163 -4.47 6.76 -23.46
N LYS A 164 -5.02 7.96 -23.22
CA LYS A 164 -5.84 8.68 -24.21
C LYS A 164 -5.02 9.23 -25.36
N ASN A 165 -3.86 9.83 -25.08
CA ASN A 165 -3.11 10.64 -26.05
C ASN A 165 -2.00 9.83 -26.76
N ASN A 166 -1.47 8.80 -26.12
CA ASN A 166 -0.31 8.04 -26.61
C ASN A 166 -0.60 6.55 -26.83
N ASP A 167 -1.86 6.15 -26.73
CA ASP A 167 -2.32 4.76 -26.90
C ASP A 167 -1.66 3.75 -25.93
N LEU A 168 -1.08 4.22 -24.82
CA LEU A 168 -0.46 3.37 -23.80
C LEU A 168 -1.48 2.39 -23.21
N ASP A 169 -1.19 1.08 -23.23
CA ASP A 169 -2.00 0.13 -22.49
C ASP A 169 -1.61 0.20 -21.01
N ALA A 170 -2.37 0.97 -20.25
CA ALA A 170 -2.20 1.06 -18.81
C ALA A 170 -3.49 0.75 -18.05
N SER A 171 -3.35 0.12 -16.88
CA SER A 171 -4.41 -0.06 -15.90
C SER A 171 -3.94 0.46 -14.54
N ILE A 172 -4.88 0.89 -13.72
CA ILE A 172 -4.58 1.52 -12.43
C ILE A 172 -5.12 0.63 -11.29
N VAL A 173 -4.31 0.42 -10.27
CA VAL A 173 -4.74 -0.26 -9.03
C VAL A 173 -4.82 0.76 -7.90
N PHE A 174 -5.94 0.76 -7.17
CA PHE A 174 -6.19 1.59 -6.00
C PHE A 174 -6.23 0.73 -4.73
N PRO A 175 -5.08 0.46 -4.09
CA PRO A 175 -5.08 -0.23 -2.80
C PRO A 175 -5.77 0.60 -1.73
N SER A 176 -6.53 -0.06 -0.84
CA SER A 176 -6.89 0.50 0.46
C SER A 176 -5.70 0.41 1.43
N GLY A 177 -5.90 0.55 2.72
CA GLY A 177 -4.84 0.38 3.71
C GLY A 177 -4.21 -1.01 3.59
N ILE A 178 -2.89 -1.09 3.49
CA ILE A 178 -2.18 -2.36 3.32
C ILE A 178 -1.81 -2.92 4.70
N SER A 179 -2.17 -4.18 4.95
CA SER A 179 -1.85 -4.94 6.16
C SER A 179 -1.29 -6.32 5.80
N GLY A 180 -0.73 -7.02 6.78
CA GLY A 180 -0.21 -8.38 6.58
C GLY A 180 1.28 -8.51 6.86
N PRO A 181 1.84 -9.72 6.70
CA PRO A 181 3.25 -10.01 7.01
C PRO A 181 4.21 -9.41 5.97
N ASN A 182 5.51 -9.48 6.27
CA ASN A 182 6.63 -9.09 5.41
C ASN A 182 6.78 -7.57 5.20
N ASP A 183 6.33 -6.76 6.14
CA ASP A 183 6.61 -5.31 6.16
C ASP A 183 7.91 -5.03 6.91
N TYR A 184 9.02 -5.14 6.23
CA TYR A 184 10.36 -4.88 6.79
C TYR A 184 10.68 -3.40 6.88
N GLY A 185 9.89 -2.55 6.21
CA GLY A 185 10.03 -1.09 6.24
C GLY A 185 9.38 -0.42 7.46
N ASN A 186 8.80 -1.19 8.37
CA ASN A 186 8.08 -0.67 9.55
C ASN A 186 7.01 0.38 9.18
N GLY A 187 6.11 0.02 8.27
CA GLY A 187 4.97 0.86 7.90
C GLY A 187 4.03 1.13 9.08
N PHE A 188 3.07 2.03 8.86
CA PHE A 188 2.16 2.50 9.94
C PHE A 188 1.41 1.38 10.64
N PHE A 189 0.88 0.42 9.89
CA PHE A 189 0.09 -0.66 10.45
C PHE A 189 0.96 -1.61 11.28
N THR A 190 2.16 -1.90 10.81
CA THR A 190 3.15 -2.72 11.54
C THR A 190 3.58 -2.06 12.83
N ASN A 191 3.94 -0.77 12.79
CA ASN A 191 4.29 -0.02 14.00
C ASN A 191 3.12 0.10 14.96
N PHE A 192 1.89 0.25 14.47
CA PHE A 192 0.70 0.26 15.30
C PHE A 192 0.56 -1.03 16.12
N ILE A 193 0.74 -2.21 15.51
CA ILE A 193 0.68 -3.50 16.22
C ILE A 193 1.81 -3.61 17.24
N ILE A 194 3.03 -3.23 16.88
CA ILE A 194 4.19 -3.26 17.79
C ILE A 194 3.98 -2.32 18.99
N ASP A 195 3.49 -1.11 18.76
CA ASP A 195 3.23 -0.14 19.83
C ASP A 195 2.08 -0.59 20.73
N TYR A 196 1.03 -1.20 20.17
CA TYR A 196 -0.04 -1.81 20.97
C TYR A 196 0.51 -2.94 21.83
N PHE A 197 1.28 -3.87 21.26
CA PHE A 197 1.90 -4.98 21.96
C PHE A 197 2.78 -4.51 23.14
N ASN A 198 3.53 -3.44 22.92
CA ASN A 198 4.41 -2.83 23.93
C ASN A 198 3.67 -1.96 24.96
N GLY A 199 2.33 -1.89 24.92
CA GLY A 199 1.52 -1.13 25.87
C GLY A 199 1.62 0.38 25.73
N LYS A 200 2.12 0.89 24.59
CA LYS A 200 2.21 2.34 24.34
C LYS A 200 0.87 2.96 23.96
N MET A 201 -0.16 2.15 23.78
CA MET A 201 -1.49 2.57 23.39
C MET A 201 -2.49 2.25 24.50
N PRO A 202 -2.65 3.12 25.50
CA PRO A 202 -3.55 2.88 26.66
C PRO A 202 -5.04 3.02 26.28
N MET A 203 -5.34 3.57 25.11
CA MET A 203 -6.69 3.81 24.61
C MET A 203 -6.72 3.81 23.08
N GLY A 204 -7.87 3.47 22.51
CA GLY A 204 -8.16 3.63 21.08
C GLY A 204 -8.99 4.88 20.80
N VAL A 205 -9.17 5.20 19.52
CA VAL A 205 -10.08 6.25 19.03
C VAL A 205 -11.18 5.62 18.20
N ALA A 206 -12.43 5.99 18.47
CA ALA A 206 -13.57 5.49 17.71
C ALA A 206 -13.44 5.90 16.22
N GLY A 207 -13.49 4.91 15.36
CA GLY A 207 -13.36 5.06 13.93
C GLY A 207 -13.18 3.71 13.26
N SER A 208 -12.96 3.76 11.95
CA SER A 208 -12.74 2.58 11.11
C SER A 208 -11.71 2.88 10.03
N PHE A 209 -11.18 1.84 9.44
CA PHE A 209 -10.33 1.93 8.26
C PHE A 209 -10.59 0.72 7.36
N ASN A 210 -10.41 0.90 6.08
CA ASN A 210 -10.44 -0.21 5.14
C ASN A 210 -9.02 -0.74 4.92
N THR A 211 -8.90 -2.06 4.86
CA THR A 211 -7.60 -2.71 4.72
C THR A 211 -7.67 -3.91 3.78
N VAL A 212 -6.55 -4.24 3.16
CA VAL A 212 -6.35 -5.41 2.31
C VAL A 212 -5.03 -6.10 2.67
N ASP A 213 -5.03 -7.43 2.65
CA ASP A 213 -3.80 -8.20 2.87
C ASP A 213 -2.83 -7.99 1.71
N VAL A 214 -1.57 -7.71 2.02
CA VAL A 214 -0.52 -7.44 1.03
C VAL A 214 -0.33 -8.59 0.04
N ARG A 215 -0.57 -9.83 0.46
CA ARG A 215 -0.45 -11.02 -0.39
C ARG A 215 -1.59 -11.08 -1.40
N ASP A 216 -2.82 -10.79 -0.97
CA ASP A 216 -3.99 -10.73 -1.86
C ASP A 216 -3.86 -9.54 -2.83
N LEU A 217 -3.37 -8.42 -2.32
CA LEU A 217 -3.09 -7.24 -3.14
C LEU A 217 -2.04 -7.54 -4.21
N ALA A 218 -0.94 -8.23 -3.87
CA ALA A 218 0.09 -8.62 -4.83
C ALA A 218 -0.47 -9.52 -5.94
N GLU A 219 -1.30 -10.51 -5.58
CA GLU A 219 -1.99 -11.36 -6.56
C GLU A 219 -2.95 -10.57 -7.45
N GLY A 220 -3.70 -9.62 -6.88
CA GLY A 220 -4.59 -8.73 -7.63
C GLY A 220 -3.83 -7.83 -8.60
N VAL A 221 -2.66 -7.30 -8.21
CA VAL A 221 -1.77 -6.52 -9.08
C VAL A 221 -1.26 -7.38 -10.24
N ILE A 222 -0.82 -8.61 -9.98
CA ILE A 222 -0.36 -9.53 -11.02
C ILE A 222 -1.52 -9.89 -11.97
N ALA A 223 -2.70 -10.20 -11.44
CA ALA A 223 -3.88 -10.44 -12.26
C ALA A 223 -4.23 -9.24 -13.16
N CYS A 224 -4.01 -8.01 -12.66
CA CYS A 224 -4.20 -6.78 -13.43
C CYS A 224 -3.24 -6.68 -14.63
N THR A 225 -2.03 -7.25 -14.56
CA THR A 225 -1.11 -7.28 -15.72
C THR A 225 -1.64 -8.12 -16.88
N GLU A 226 -2.48 -9.11 -16.60
CA GLU A 226 -3.01 -10.07 -17.59
C GLU A 226 -4.45 -9.72 -18.02
N LYS A 227 -5.29 -9.25 -17.08
CA LYS A 227 -6.74 -9.08 -17.28
C LYS A 227 -7.20 -7.62 -17.19
N GLY A 228 -6.35 -6.73 -16.65
CA GLY A 228 -6.72 -5.32 -16.49
C GLY A 228 -7.02 -4.67 -17.84
N ARG A 229 -8.18 -4.02 -17.97
CA ARG A 229 -8.55 -3.32 -19.19
C ARG A 229 -7.81 -1.99 -19.31
N LYS A 230 -7.45 -1.62 -20.53
CA LYS A 230 -6.79 -0.35 -20.85
C LYS A 230 -7.62 0.85 -20.38
N GLY A 231 -6.99 1.74 -19.63
CA GLY A 231 -7.62 2.95 -19.09
C GLY A 231 -8.50 2.72 -17.86
N GLU A 232 -8.62 1.48 -17.38
CA GLU A 232 -9.50 1.16 -16.27
C GLU A 232 -8.76 1.15 -14.93
N GLY A 233 -9.48 1.57 -13.90
CA GLY A 233 -9.03 1.50 -12.51
C GLY A 233 -9.70 0.35 -11.77
N TYR A 234 -9.00 -0.20 -10.77
CA TYR A 234 -9.47 -1.31 -9.93
C TYR A 234 -9.16 -1.02 -8.47
N ILE A 235 -10.20 -0.88 -7.65
CA ILE A 235 -10.04 -0.79 -6.19
C ILE A 235 -9.77 -2.21 -5.65
N LEU A 236 -8.60 -2.37 -5.02
CA LEU A 236 -8.24 -3.60 -4.33
C LEU A 236 -8.35 -3.34 -2.82
N SER A 237 -9.50 -3.66 -2.29
CA SER A 237 -9.87 -3.48 -0.88
C SER A 237 -10.46 -4.79 -0.32
N ASN A 238 -10.55 -4.91 1.00
CA ASN A 238 -11.22 -6.03 1.62
C ASN A 238 -12.36 -5.51 2.50
N VAL A 239 -12.12 -5.26 3.76
CA VAL A 239 -13.13 -4.97 4.75
C VAL A 239 -12.85 -3.66 5.48
N THR A 240 -13.92 -2.96 5.83
CA THR A 240 -13.85 -1.82 6.75
C THR A 240 -13.93 -2.33 8.19
N VAL A 241 -12.85 -2.16 8.94
CA VAL A 241 -12.66 -2.68 10.30
C VAL A 241 -12.76 -1.56 11.31
N SER A 242 -13.49 -1.78 12.40
CA SER A 242 -13.54 -0.83 13.52
C SER A 242 -12.25 -0.91 14.35
N MET A 243 -11.88 0.20 14.99
CA MET A 243 -10.75 0.23 15.93
C MET A 243 -10.90 -0.81 17.03
N ARG A 244 -12.09 -1.00 17.58
CA ARG A 244 -12.35 -2.02 18.63
C ARG A 244 -12.05 -3.43 18.14
N GLU A 245 -12.53 -3.77 16.96
CA GLU A 245 -12.30 -5.09 16.34
C GLU A 245 -10.82 -5.35 16.12
N LEU A 246 -10.09 -4.36 15.56
CA LEU A 246 -8.64 -4.46 15.38
C LEU A 246 -7.91 -4.72 16.70
N LEU A 247 -8.19 -3.91 17.74
CA LEU A 247 -7.50 -4.04 19.04
C LEU A 247 -7.79 -5.41 19.69
N ASN A 248 -9.02 -5.91 19.57
CA ASN A 248 -9.39 -7.23 20.06
C ASN A 248 -8.64 -8.35 19.32
N LEU A 249 -8.52 -8.27 18.00
CA LEU A 249 -7.78 -9.25 17.22
C LEU A 249 -6.28 -9.22 17.55
N ILE A 250 -5.68 -8.02 17.67
CA ILE A 250 -4.27 -7.93 18.07
C ILE A 250 -4.05 -8.55 19.46
N SER A 251 -4.89 -8.22 20.45
CA SER A 251 -4.78 -8.80 21.79
C SER A 251 -4.89 -10.32 21.74
N ARG A 252 -5.89 -10.86 21.00
CA ARG A 252 -6.11 -12.31 20.85
C ARG A 252 -4.89 -13.03 20.30
N TYR A 253 -4.26 -12.51 19.23
CA TYR A 253 -3.17 -13.18 18.52
C TYR A 253 -1.78 -12.90 19.06
N THR A 254 -1.61 -11.84 19.86
CA THR A 254 -0.31 -11.48 20.44
C THR A 254 -0.21 -11.77 21.95
N GLY A 255 -1.34 -11.91 22.64
CA GLY A 255 -1.39 -11.97 24.11
C GLY A 255 -1.11 -10.62 24.78
N ALA A 256 -1.17 -9.53 24.04
CA ALA A 256 -1.07 -8.18 24.58
C ALA A 256 -2.29 -7.85 25.44
N LYS A 257 -2.10 -6.97 26.43
CA LYS A 257 -3.19 -6.53 27.31
C LYS A 257 -4.30 -5.86 26.50
N GLU A 258 -5.55 -6.27 26.74
CA GLU A 258 -6.71 -5.66 26.10
C GLU A 258 -6.86 -4.18 26.42
N VAL A 259 -7.21 -3.39 25.40
CA VAL A 259 -7.51 -1.97 25.52
C VAL A 259 -9.03 -1.79 25.38
N HIS A 260 -9.69 -1.56 26.52
CA HIS A 260 -11.15 -1.40 26.58
C HIS A 260 -11.61 0.04 26.33
N LEU A 261 -10.77 1.02 26.61
CA LEU A 261 -11.13 2.44 26.47
C LEU A 261 -11.03 2.87 25.01
N ILE A 262 -12.17 3.19 24.40
CA ILE A 262 -12.26 3.76 23.07
C ILE A 262 -12.85 5.17 23.19
N LEU A 263 -12.03 6.17 22.92
CA LEU A 263 -12.46 7.56 22.98
C LEU A 263 -13.38 7.91 21.82
N PRO A 264 -14.51 8.57 22.05
CA PRO A 264 -15.29 9.18 20.98
C PRO A 264 -14.44 10.12 20.11
N ALA A 265 -14.68 10.12 18.80
CA ALA A 265 -13.89 10.91 17.85
C ALA A 265 -13.90 12.42 18.16
N ALA A 266 -15.02 12.93 18.69
CA ALA A 266 -15.12 14.34 19.11
C ALA A 266 -14.12 14.69 20.23
N ILE A 267 -14.02 13.83 21.26
CA ILE A 267 -13.05 14.00 22.34
C ILE A 267 -11.63 13.89 21.82
N ALA A 268 -11.35 12.89 20.96
CA ALA A 268 -10.05 12.70 20.37
C ALA A 268 -9.61 13.92 19.52
N LYS A 269 -10.52 14.56 18.79
CA LYS A 269 -10.24 15.81 18.05
C LYS A 269 -9.81 16.95 18.95
N VAL A 270 -10.47 17.12 20.08
CA VAL A 270 -10.08 18.14 21.07
C VAL A 270 -8.68 17.85 21.64
N LEU A 271 -8.42 16.59 22.03
CA LEU A 271 -7.11 16.17 22.53
C LEU A 271 -6.00 16.35 21.49
N ALA A 272 -6.29 16.05 20.22
CA ALA A 272 -5.33 16.26 19.13
C ALA A 272 -5.02 17.74 18.91
N ALA A 273 -6.02 18.63 19.03
CA ALA A 273 -5.79 20.06 18.92
C ALA A 273 -4.89 20.57 20.06
N VAL A 274 -5.14 20.12 21.30
CA VAL A 274 -4.29 20.43 22.46
C VAL A 274 -2.87 19.86 22.27
N SER A 275 -2.75 18.61 21.82
CA SER A 275 -1.46 17.97 21.52
C SER A 275 -0.68 18.74 20.46
N SER A 276 -1.35 19.18 19.38
CA SER A 276 -0.74 19.98 18.32
C SER A 276 -0.23 21.34 18.84
N PHE A 277 -0.98 21.97 19.74
CA PHE A 277 -0.56 23.20 20.41
C PHE A 277 0.69 22.98 21.26
N ILE A 278 0.74 21.91 22.06
CA ILE A 278 1.92 21.56 22.86
C ILE A 278 3.12 21.22 21.95
N THR A 279 2.90 20.48 20.86
CA THR A 279 3.94 20.13 19.88
C THR A 279 4.56 21.38 19.25
N PHE A 280 3.77 22.42 19.00
CA PHE A 280 4.26 23.69 18.45
C PHE A 280 5.34 24.32 19.38
N PHE A 281 5.17 24.23 20.70
CA PHE A 281 6.15 24.75 21.66
C PHE A 281 7.28 23.77 21.99
N THR A 282 7.00 22.47 22.05
CA THR A 282 7.97 21.46 22.50
C THR A 282 8.79 20.84 21.38
N LYS A 283 8.37 21.03 20.12
CA LYS A 283 8.93 20.39 18.90
C LYS A 283 8.98 18.85 18.96
N LYS A 284 8.25 18.22 19.91
CA LYS A 284 8.14 16.76 20.00
C LYS A 284 6.88 16.33 19.26
N PRO A 285 6.95 15.42 18.28
CA PRO A 285 5.77 14.97 17.54
C PRO A 285 4.77 14.30 18.48
N GLY A 286 3.52 14.74 18.44
CA GLY A 286 2.42 14.10 19.15
C GLY A 286 2.01 12.81 18.48
N THR A 287 1.65 11.78 19.25
CA THR A 287 1.18 10.50 18.75
C THR A 287 -0.23 10.57 18.14
N LEU A 288 -1.06 11.51 18.59
CA LEU A 288 -2.43 11.72 18.14
C LEU A 288 -2.51 12.99 17.29
N THR A 289 -2.61 12.85 15.97
CA THR A 289 -2.72 13.98 15.05
C THR A 289 -4.15 14.13 14.52
N SER A 290 -4.55 15.37 14.22
CA SER A 290 -5.87 15.65 13.61
C SER A 290 -6.07 14.87 12.29
N TYR A 291 -4.99 14.67 11.53
CA TYR A 291 -5.03 13.92 10.29
C TYR A 291 -5.23 12.41 10.53
N ALA A 292 -4.61 11.83 11.55
CA ALA A 292 -4.86 10.43 11.91
C ALA A 292 -6.33 10.21 12.32
N ILE A 293 -6.90 11.13 13.10
CA ILE A 293 -8.32 11.07 13.48
C ILE A 293 -9.22 11.24 12.27
N TYR A 294 -8.89 12.17 11.36
CA TYR A 294 -9.62 12.32 10.11
C TYR A 294 -9.66 11.00 9.34
N ASN A 295 -8.53 10.33 9.14
CA ASN A 295 -8.47 9.06 8.42
C ASN A 295 -9.30 7.94 9.07
N LEU A 296 -9.41 7.92 10.40
CA LEU A 296 -10.27 6.97 11.13
C LEU A 296 -11.75 7.33 11.06
N THR A 297 -12.08 8.60 10.81
CA THR A 297 -13.46 9.10 10.88
C THR A 297 -14.07 9.44 9.52
N ARG A 298 -13.27 9.43 8.45
CA ARG A 298 -13.76 9.61 7.07
C ARG A 298 -14.58 8.39 6.59
N ASN A 299 -15.20 8.52 5.43
CA ASN A 299 -15.78 7.36 4.76
C ASN A 299 -14.66 6.46 4.22
N ASN A 300 -14.65 5.20 4.64
CA ASN A 300 -13.68 4.18 4.23
C ASN A 300 -14.36 2.98 3.55
N ASP A 301 -15.60 3.12 3.08
CA ASP A 301 -16.34 2.04 2.44
C ASP A 301 -16.04 2.02 0.94
N PHE A 302 -15.15 1.11 0.53
CA PHE A 302 -14.71 0.95 -0.85
C PHE A 302 -15.28 -0.33 -1.46
N SER A 303 -15.73 -0.24 -2.72
CA SER A 303 -16.16 -1.40 -3.50
C SER A 303 -14.99 -2.03 -4.23
N CYS A 304 -14.76 -3.33 -4.06
CA CYS A 304 -13.84 -4.11 -4.87
C CYS A 304 -14.55 -5.03 -5.89
N GLU A 305 -15.85 -4.83 -6.10
CA GLU A 305 -16.65 -5.73 -6.94
C GLU A 305 -16.16 -5.80 -8.38
N LYS A 306 -15.74 -4.68 -8.97
CA LYS A 306 -15.15 -4.64 -10.31
C LYS A 306 -13.87 -5.50 -10.39
N ALA A 307 -13.00 -5.40 -9.39
CA ALA A 307 -11.79 -6.21 -9.33
C ALA A 307 -12.11 -7.71 -9.17
N LYS A 308 -13.12 -8.07 -8.37
CA LYS A 308 -13.57 -9.47 -8.25
C LYS A 308 -14.07 -10.02 -9.56
N GLN A 309 -14.90 -9.26 -10.28
CA GLN A 309 -15.53 -9.69 -11.52
C GLN A 309 -14.53 -9.78 -12.68
N GLU A 310 -13.69 -8.76 -12.86
CA GLU A 310 -12.85 -8.64 -14.05
C GLU A 310 -11.46 -9.26 -13.86
N LEU A 311 -10.86 -9.14 -12.66
CA LEU A 311 -9.53 -9.69 -12.36
C LEU A 311 -9.58 -11.07 -11.72
N GLY A 312 -10.74 -11.47 -11.15
CA GLY A 312 -10.84 -12.64 -10.29
C GLY A 312 -10.21 -12.39 -8.91
N PHE A 313 -10.16 -11.13 -8.47
CA PHE A 313 -9.59 -10.73 -7.18
C PHE A 313 -10.29 -11.45 -6.03
N ARG A 314 -9.49 -12.01 -5.12
CA ARG A 314 -9.97 -12.69 -3.91
C ARG A 314 -9.27 -12.12 -2.70
N VAL A 315 -9.98 -12.14 -1.58
CA VAL A 315 -9.48 -11.62 -0.30
C VAL A 315 -9.64 -12.67 0.78
N ARG A 316 -8.65 -12.76 1.65
CA ARG A 316 -8.70 -13.60 2.85
C ARG A 316 -9.47 -12.90 3.98
N PRO A 317 -9.99 -13.65 4.96
CA PRO A 317 -10.54 -13.07 6.18
C PRO A 317 -9.51 -12.15 6.87
N PHE A 318 -9.94 -10.99 7.35
CA PHE A 318 -9.05 -10.04 8.03
C PHE A 318 -8.41 -10.64 9.30
N GLU A 319 -9.13 -11.50 9.99
CA GLU A 319 -8.61 -12.22 11.14
C GLU A 319 -7.36 -13.06 10.80
N GLU A 320 -7.34 -13.73 9.64
CA GLU A 320 -6.19 -14.46 9.12
C GLU A 320 -4.99 -13.52 8.88
N THR A 321 -5.25 -12.34 8.33
CA THR A 321 -4.22 -11.33 8.11
C THR A 321 -3.54 -10.92 9.41
N ILE A 322 -4.33 -10.64 10.48
CA ILE A 322 -3.79 -10.24 11.79
C ILE A 322 -3.05 -11.40 12.45
N ARG A 323 -3.60 -12.60 12.38
CA ARG A 323 -2.93 -13.82 12.90
C ARG A 323 -1.56 -14.01 12.26
N ASP A 324 -1.51 -14.02 10.93
CA ASP A 324 -0.28 -14.25 10.19
C ASP A 324 0.75 -13.13 10.39
N MET A 325 0.27 -11.90 10.57
CA MET A 325 1.12 -10.77 10.89
C MET A 325 1.72 -10.88 12.29
N ALA A 326 0.94 -11.34 13.29
CA ALA A 326 1.45 -11.60 14.64
C ALA A 326 2.52 -12.69 14.63
N ILE A 327 2.28 -13.82 13.94
CA ILE A 327 3.25 -14.91 13.78
C ILE A 327 4.53 -14.41 13.10
N TRP A 328 4.41 -13.60 12.05
CA TRP A 328 5.56 -13.06 11.36
C TRP A 328 6.37 -12.11 12.23
N LEU A 329 5.72 -11.21 12.98
CA LEU A 329 6.39 -10.28 13.90
C LEU A 329 7.12 -11.01 15.03
N ASP A 330 6.55 -12.12 15.51
CA ASP A 330 7.19 -12.98 16.52
C ASP A 330 8.43 -13.67 15.96
N LYS A 331 8.34 -14.26 14.76
CA LYS A 331 9.49 -14.87 14.06
C LYS A 331 10.59 -13.86 13.76
N ASP A 332 10.24 -12.62 13.45
CA ASP A 332 11.17 -11.53 13.17
C ASP A 332 11.66 -10.82 14.45
N GLN A 333 11.32 -11.37 15.63
CA GLN A 333 11.74 -10.93 16.96
C GLN A 333 11.36 -9.48 17.30
N ARG A 334 10.32 -8.92 16.66
CA ARG A 334 9.79 -7.56 16.94
C ARG A 334 8.74 -7.53 18.02
N ILE A 335 8.08 -8.66 18.26
CA ILE A 335 7.21 -8.92 19.41
C ILE A 335 7.54 -10.31 19.98
N SER A 336 6.97 -10.64 21.15
CA SER A 336 7.04 -11.98 21.70
C SER A 336 5.64 -12.40 22.13
N ILE A 337 4.99 -13.28 21.37
CA ILE A 337 3.63 -13.76 21.62
C ILE A 337 3.54 -14.38 23.02
N LYS A 338 2.52 -14.07 23.80
CA LYS A 338 2.41 -14.40 25.23
C LYS A 338 1.14 -15.20 25.55
N GLY A 339 1.23 -15.97 26.63
CA GLY A 339 0.06 -16.56 27.29
C GLY A 339 -0.74 -17.53 26.42
N GLU A 340 -2.07 -17.41 26.47
CA GLU A 340 -2.99 -18.29 25.75
C GLU A 340 -2.91 -18.13 24.22
N ALA A 341 -2.42 -16.99 23.72
CA ALA A 341 -2.23 -16.77 22.29
C ALA A 341 -1.27 -17.81 21.68
N VAL A 342 -0.24 -18.20 22.41
CA VAL A 342 0.70 -19.28 21.99
C VAL A 342 -0.06 -20.59 21.79
N ARG A 343 -0.93 -20.98 22.73
CA ARG A 343 -1.73 -22.21 22.65
C ARG A 343 -2.73 -22.16 21.51
N TYR A 344 -3.40 -21.01 21.35
CA TYR A 344 -4.39 -20.82 20.29
C TYR A 344 -3.76 -20.96 18.88
N LEU A 345 -2.58 -20.41 18.67
CA LEU A 345 -1.86 -20.51 17.39
C LEU A 345 -1.34 -21.94 17.14
N GLN A 346 -0.88 -22.65 18.16
CA GLN A 346 -0.43 -24.05 18.04
C GLN A 346 -1.56 -24.99 17.64
N HIS A 347 -2.77 -24.81 18.17
CA HIS A 347 -3.95 -25.61 17.81
C HIS A 347 -4.40 -25.38 16.37
N GLN A 348 -4.28 -24.17 15.84
CA GLN A 348 -4.65 -23.88 14.44
C GLN A 348 -3.63 -24.42 13.43
N THR A 349 -2.35 -24.47 13.78
CA THR A 349 -1.28 -25.04 12.92
C THR A 349 -1.34 -26.58 12.86
N SER A 350 -1.95 -27.23 13.83
CA SER A 350 -2.11 -28.70 13.88
C SER A 350 -3.37 -29.19 13.18
N ALA A 351 -4.25 -28.27 12.73
CA ALA A 351 -5.53 -28.56 12.07
C ALA A 351 -5.50 -28.37 10.54
N VAL A 352 -4.34 -28.05 9.97
CA VAL A 352 -4.03 -27.94 8.54
C VAL A 352 -3.00 -28.99 8.17
#